data_5d7c7a5dbfef72be8a876c1b3a003826
#
_entry.id   5d7c7a5dbfef72be8a876c1b3a003826
#
_cell.length_a   1.000
_cell.length_b   1.000
_cell.length_c   1.000
_cell.angle_alpha   90.00
_cell.angle_beta   90.00
_cell.angle_gamma   90.00
#
_symmetry.space_group_name_H-M   'P 1'
#
loop_
_entity.id
_entity.type
_entity.pdbx_description
1 polymer ?
#
loop_
_entity_poly.entity_id
_entity_poly.type
_entity_poly.pdbx_seq_one_letter_code
_entity_poly.pdbx_strand_id
1 'polypeptide(L)'
;TYKKDIFIFDSTDPNYAKQAIGSDLAKTVVVVSSKSGSTIETSSQRALFQSQFEGAGLNPVDHILFVTDPGSPLDIETRAAGFTVVNADPNVGGRFSALSAFGVVPAVLAGIDIWTVLKDASTAKGHFLAFDEVILDVAYLFSEVAGQYIGFTDHGSDVPGISDWIEQLIAESTGKDGKGRLPIVAESVDAAEVGNPFTVAFSDAGADLNVIAPLGAHFIFWEWVTALIGAALEIDPFNQPNVTEAKEQTLALLNEWKSTGRTTVPHLIPAATEGDVEIFGAGTSITESLREIISTVRDGGYISIMAYLDRKDDAALEELRALIASATGKPTTFGWGPRFMHSTGQFHKAGQPNGTFIQIFT
;
A
#
# COMPACT_ATOMS: atom_id res chain seq x y z
N THR A 1 -21.30 -24.05 2.18
CA THR A 1 -20.11 -23.24 1.87
C THR A 1 -19.41 -22.98 3.19
N TYR A 2 -18.18 -23.46 3.37
CA TYR A 2 -17.40 -23.16 4.56
C TYR A 2 -17.04 -21.66 4.51
N LYS A 3 -17.38 -20.91 5.56
CA LYS A 3 -16.90 -19.54 5.72
C LYS A 3 -15.38 -19.62 5.90
N LYS A 4 -14.63 -18.98 5.02
CA LYS A 4 -13.16 -18.87 5.12
C LYS A 4 -12.86 -17.57 5.83
N ASP A 5 -12.08 -17.63 6.88
CA ASP A 5 -11.53 -16.43 7.50
C ASP A 5 -10.24 -16.08 6.76
N ILE A 6 -10.19 -14.86 6.24
CA ILE A 6 -9.05 -14.34 5.47
C ILE A 6 -8.32 -13.35 6.35
N PHE A 7 -7.02 -13.55 6.47
CA PHE A 7 -6.13 -12.63 7.16
C PHE A 7 -5.05 -12.14 6.19
N ILE A 8 -4.91 -10.83 6.05
CA ILE A 8 -3.85 -10.22 5.26
C ILE A 8 -2.75 -9.80 6.22
N PHE A 9 -1.59 -10.46 6.11
CA PHE A 9 -0.44 -10.20 6.96
C PHE A 9 0.59 -9.34 6.22
N ASP A 10 0.50 -8.03 6.40
CA ASP A 10 1.32 -7.01 5.76
C ASP A 10 1.96 -6.04 6.79
N SER A 11 2.03 -6.46 8.05
CA SER A 11 2.60 -5.70 9.16
C SER A 11 3.87 -6.36 9.72
N THR A 12 4.70 -5.57 10.39
CA THR A 12 5.84 -6.04 11.20
C THR A 12 5.53 -6.00 12.69
N ASP A 13 4.36 -5.55 13.09
CA ASP A 13 3.95 -5.51 14.49
C ASP A 13 3.83 -6.92 15.09
N PRO A 14 4.46 -7.20 16.26
CA PRO A 14 4.45 -8.53 16.87
C PRO A 14 3.06 -9.00 17.32
N ASN A 15 2.15 -8.11 17.71
CA ASN A 15 0.80 -8.48 18.13
C ASN A 15 -0.04 -8.81 16.90
N TYR A 16 0.09 -8.04 15.83
CA TYR A 16 -0.53 -8.35 14.55
C TYR A 16 -0.05 -9.70 13.98
N ALA A 17 1.26 -10.01 14.13
CA ALA A 17 1.82 -11.31 13.76
C ALA A 17 1.21 -12.47 14.56
N LYS A 18 1.01 -12.32 15.87
CA LYS A 18 0.32 -13.32 16.71
C LYS A 18 -1.12 -13.55 16.25
N GLN A 19 -1.84 -12.50 15.88
CA GLN A 19 -3.20 -12.61 15.36
C GLN A 19 -3.21 -13.34 14.01
N ALA A 20 -2.21 -13.09 13.12
CA ALA A 20 -2.08 -13.75 11.83
C ALA A 20 -1.87 -15.27 11.95
N ILE A 21 -1.10 -15.71 12.94
CA ILE A 21 -0.85 -17.14 13.19
C ILE A 21 -2.15 -17.87 13.54
N GLY A 22 -3.04 -17.22 14.32
CA GLY A 22 -4.32 -17.79 14.71
C GLY A 22 -4.18 -19.00 15.62
N SER A 23 -5.28 -19.74 15.83
CA SER A 23 -5.36 -20.86 16.77
C SER A 23 -5.44 -22.25 16.11
N ASP A 24 -5.64 -22.36 14.79
CA ASP A 24 -5.82 -23.63 14.09
C ASP A 24 -4.92 -23.73 12.86
N LEU A 25 -3.62 -23.93 13.11
CA LEU A 25 -2.62 -24.06 12.04
C LEU A 25 -2.90 -25.23 11.12
N ALA A 26 -3.52 -26.31 11.61
CA ALA A 26 -3.83 -27.49 10.77
C ALA A 26 -4.85 -27.19 9.66
N LYS A 27 -5.64 -26.12 9.80
CA LYS A 27 -6.61 -25.66 8.78
C LYS A 27 -6.18 -24.36 8.09
N THR A 28 -4.97 -23.89 8.37
CA THR A 28 -4.43 -22.67 7.79
C THR A 28 -3.66 -22.94 6.52
N VAL A 29 -3.90 -22.16 5.48
CA VAL A 29 -3.10 -22.11 4.26
C VAL A 29 -2.53 -20.70 4.13
N VAL A 30 -1.23 -20.62 3.95
CA VAL A 30 -0.50 -19.35 3.77
C VAL A 30 -0.15 -19.17 2.30
N VAL A 31 -0.54 -18.05 1.72
CA VAL A 31 -0.11 -17.66 0.38
C VAL A 31 1.01 -16.62 0.51
N VAL A 32 2.19 -16.98 0.08
CA VAL A 32 3.36 -16.08 0.03
C VAL A 32 3.48 -15.51 -1.37
N SER A 33 3.16 -14.22 -1.53
CA SER A 33 3.20 -13.53 -2.81
C SER A 33 4.37 -12.55 -2.85
N SER A 34 5.38 -12.84 -3.69
CA SER A 34 6.55 -11.96 -3.85
C SER A 34 7.22 -12.20 -5.20
N LYS A 35 7.48 -11.14 -5.97
CA LYS A 35 8.11 -11.25 -7.29
C LYS A 35 9.50 -11.86 -7.21
N SER A 36 10.41 -11.29 -6.45
CA SER A 36 11.80 -11.73 -6.32
C SER A 36 12.07 -12.58 -5.07
N GLY A 37 11.18 -12.51 -4.06
CA GLY A 37 11.43 -13.09 -2.73
C GLY A 37 12.40 -12.29 -1.86
N SER A 38 12.92 -11.15 -2.33
CA SER A 38 13.93 -10.35 -1.63
C SER A 38 13.35 -9.32 -0.66
N THR A 39 12.03 -9.15 -0.60
CA THR A 39 11.38 -8.23 0.35
C THR A 39 11.51 -8.81 1.76
N ILE A 40 12.15 -8.03 2.65
CA ILE A 40 12.53 -8.52 3.98
C ILE A 40 11.32 -8.87 4.85
N GLU A 41 10.27 -8.09 4.76
CA GLU A 41 9.01 -8.34 5.47
C GLU A 41 8.43 -9.68 5.06
N THR A 42 8.27 -9.92 3.74
CA THR A 42 7.73 -11.19 3.23
C THR A 42 8.61 -12.39 3.60
N SER A 43 9.94 -12.24 3.53
CA SER A 43 10.85 -13.33 3.90
C SER A 43 10.80 -13.66 5.40
N SER A 44 10.68 -12.64 6.25
CA SER A 44 10.55 -12.80 7.71
C SER A 44 9.21 -13.42 8.10
N GLN A 45 8.12 -12.96 7.48
CA GLN A 45 6.77 -13.50 7.68
C GLN A 45 6.70 -14.97 7.23
N ARG A 46 7.31 -15.31 6.07
CA ARG A 46 7.45 -16.69 5.60
C ARG A 46 8.16 -17.56 6.63
N ALA A 47 9.33 -17.11 7.10
CA ALA A 47 10.13 -17.86 8.08
C ALA A 47 9.36 -18.08 9.39
N LEU A 48 8.61 -17.06 9.84
CA LEU A 48 7.73 -17.18 10.99
C LEU A 48 6.72 -18.31 10.82
N PHE A 49 5.95 -18.33 9.72
CA PHE A 49 4.96 -19.36 9.47
C PHE A 49 5.57 -20.75 9.29
N GLN A 50 6.71 -20.88 8.60
CA GLN A 50 7.44 -22.16 8.51
C GLN A 50 7.77 -22.69 9.90
N SER A 51 8.35 -21.86 10.77
CA SER A 51 8.68 -22.25 12.16
C SER A 51 7.44 -22.61 12.97
N GLN A 52 6.31 -21.91 12.78
CA GLN A 52 5.06 -22.23 13.50
C GLN A 52 4.48 -23.59 13.06
N PHE A 53 4.45 -23.90 11.76
CA PHE A 53 4.02 -25.20 11.28
C PHE A 53 4.91 -26.32 11.80
N GLU A 54 6.22 -26.19 11.70
CA GLU A 54 7.21 -27.15 12.22
C GLU A 54 7.04 -27.37 13.72
N GLY A 55 6.90 -26.29 14.50
CA GLY A 55 6.66 -26.33 15.94
C GLY A 55 5.36 -27.02 16.34
N ALA A 56 4.35 -26.98 15.45
CA ALA A 56 3.09 -27.68 15.62
C ALA A 56 3.12 -29.15 15.10
N GLY A 57 4.26 -29.62 14.59
CA GLY A 57 4.41 -30.96 14.01
C GLY A 57 3.75 -31.11 12.62
N LEU A 58 3.49 -29.99 11.95
CA LEU A 58 2.92 -29.95 10.60
C LEU A 58 4.05 -29.78 9.57
N ASN A 59 3.87 -30.35 8.36
CA ASN A 59 4.81 -30.14 7.28
C ASN A 59 4.50 -28.82 6.53
N PRO A 60 5.37 -27.81 6.55
CA PRO A 60 5.10 -26.53 5.88
C PRO A 60 4.75 -26.65 4.39
N VAL A 61 5.25 -27.67 3.72
CA VAL A 61 4.98 -27.92 2.27
C VAL A 61 3.48 -28.11 1.99
N ASP A 62 2.73 -28.66 2.94
CA ASP A 62 1.30 -28.92 2.80
C ASP A 62 0.44 -27.67 3.10
N HIS A 63 1.05 -26.63 3.67
CA HIS A 63 0.34 -25.44 4.19
C HIS A 63 0.74 -24.13 3.52
N ILE A 64 1.86 -24.07 2.80
CA ILE A 64 2.36 -22.84 2.18
C ILE A 64 2.37 -22.98 0.66
N LEU A 65 1.75 -22.01 0.00
CA LEU A 65 1.73 -21.85 -1.46
C LEU A 65 2.49 -20.56 -1.82
N PHE A 66 3.30 -20.62 -2.85
CA PHE A 66 4.05 -19.46 -3.35
C PHE A 66 3.50 -18.95 -4.68
N VAL A 67 3.44 -17.61 -4.80
CA VAL A 67 3.23 -16.93 -6.07
C VAL A 67 4.43 -16.03 -6.32
N THR A 68 5.17 -16.26 -7.41
CA THR A 68 6.44 -15.57 -7.67
C THR A 68 6.77 -15.53 -9.16
N ASP A 69 7.78 -14.74 -9.53
CA ASP A 69 8.27 -14.70 -10.91
C ASP A 69 9.03 -16.00 -11.25
N PRO A 70 8.89 -16.51 -12.49
CA PRO A 70 9.59 -17.70 -12.94
C PRO A 70 11.11 -17.48 -12.91
N GLY A 71 11.83 -18.45 -12.37
CA GLY A 71 13.29 -18.41 -12.28
C GLY A 71 13.83 -17.43 -11.23
N SER A 72 12.99 -16.82 -10.41
CA SER A 72 13.44 -16.02 -9.27
C SER A 72 14.14 -16.88 -8.22
N PRO A 73 14.99 -16.31 -7.36
CA PRO A 73 15.57 -17.07 -6.25
C PRO A 73 14.52 -17.79 -5.41
N LEU A 74 13.37 -17.16 -5.18
CA LEU A 74 12.25 -17.75 -4.44
C LEU A 74 11.64 -18.94 -5.20
N ASP A 75 11.42 -18.84 -6.51
CA ASP A 75 10.91 -19.93 -7.34
C ASP A 75 11.82 -21.17 -7.29
N ILE A 76 13.13 -20.95 -7.47
CA ILE A 76 14.12 -22.03 -7.49
C ILE A 76 14.21 -22.71 -6.11
N GLU A 77 14.35 -21.94 -5.05
CA GLU A 77 14.47 -22.43 -3.68
C GLU A 77 13.24 -23.23 -3.24
N THR A 78 12.05 -22.67 -3.45
CA THR A 78 10.81 -23.25 -2.93
C THR A 78 10.39 -24.49 -3.72
N ARG A 79 10.61 -24.55 -5.04
CA ARG A 79 10.42 -25.77 -5.84
C ARG A 79 11.38 -26.88 -5.43
N ALA A 80 12.66 -26.55 -5.20
CA ALA A 80 13.63 -27.53 -4.74
C ALA A 80 13.27 -28.11 -3.36
N ALA A 81 12.61 -27.31 -2.51
CA ALA A 81 12.09 -27.74 -1.22
C ALA A 81 10.73 -28.46 -1.28
N GLY A 82 10.13 -28.61 -2.47
CA GLY A 82 8.89 -29.36 -2.69
C GLY A 82 7.60 -28.56 -2.49
N PHE A 83 7.68 -27.24 -2.32
CA PHE A 83 6.49 -26.40 -2.19
C PHE A 83 5.70 -26.25 -3.50
N THR A 84 4.41 -26.00 -3.38
CA THR A 84 3.59 -25.59 -4.52
C THR A 84 3.91 -24.15 -4.91
N VAL A 85 4.25 -23.94 -6.19
CA VAL A 85 4.62 -22.63 -6.73
C VAL A 85 3.83 -22.33 -7.99
N VAL A 86 3.17 -21.18 -8.01
CA VAL A 86 2.50 -20.60 -9.17
C VAL A 86 3.34 -19.44 -9.68
N ASN A 87 3.69 -19.48 -10.97
CA ASN A 87 4.43 -18.39 -11.58
C ASN A 87 3.50 -17.33 -12.16
N ALA A 88 3.86 -16.07 -11.99
CA ALA A 88 3.22 -14.91 -12.60
C ALA A 88 4.04 -14.40 -13.80
N ASP A 89 3.50 -13.44 -14.54
CA ASP A 89 4.23 -12.79 -15.64
C ASP A 89 5.31 -11.85 -15.07
N PRO A 90 6.60 -12.09 -15.35
CA PRO A 90 7.69 -11.26 -14.83
C PRO A 90 7.70 -9.85 -15.39
N ASN A 91 7.01 -9.59 -16.51
CA ASN A 91 6.93 -8.28 -17.14
C ASN A 91 5.86 -7.37 -16.52
N VAL A 92 5.01 -7.89 -15.63
CA VAL A 92 3.98 -7.11 -14.94
C VAL A 92 4.51 -6.66 -13.59
N GLY A 93 4.55 -5.33 -13.37
CA GLY A 93 4.93 -4.74 -12.08
C GLY A 93 3.97 -5.10 -10.96
N GLY A 94 4.44 -5.11 -9.69
CA GLY A 94 3.63 -5.55 -8.54
C GLY A 94 2.29 -4.81 -8.42
N ARG A 95 2.29 -3.48 -8.49
CA ARG A 95 1.06 -2.66 -8.38
C ARG A 95 0.09 -2.82 -9.55
N PHE A 96 0.56 -3.30 -10.72
CA PHE A 96 -0.25 -3.63 -11.90
C PHE A 96 -0.66 -5.11 -11.95
N SER A 97 -0.46 -5.88 -10.88
CA SER A 97 -0.59 -7.34 -10.92
C SER A 97 -1.90 -7.87 -10.33
N ALA A 98 -2.89 -7.03 -10.07
CA ALA A 98 -4.17 -7.43 -9.48
C ALA A 98 -4.88 -8.52 -10.30
N LEU A 99 -4.84 -8.44 -11.63
CA LEU A 99 -5.41 -9.43 -12.56
C LEU A 99 -4.43 -10.53 -12.98
N SER A 100 -3.23 -10.57 -12.40
CA SER A 100 -2.25 -11.65 -12.61
C SER A 100 -2.38 -12.75 -11.55
N ALA A 101 -1.49 -13.76 -11.60
CA ALA A 101 -1.45 -14.82 -10.58
C ALA A 101 -1.32 -14.26 -9.15
N PHE A 102 -0.68 -13.09 -8.96
CA PHE A 102 -0.53 -12.46 -7.65
C PHE A 102 -1.87 -12.09 -7.00
N GLY A 103 -2.85 -11.62 -7.77
CA GLY A 103 -4.20 -11.33 -7.27
C GLY A 103 -5.16 -12.51 -7.42
N VAL A 104 -5.08 -13.23 -8.55
CA VAL A 104 -6.02 -14.32 -8.88
C VAL A 104 -5.91 -15.50 -7.91
N VAL A 105 -4.69 -15.94 -7.56
CA VAL A 105 -4.50 -17.11 -6.69
C VAL A 105 -5.10 -16.89 -5.29
N PRO A 106 -4.78 -15.83 -4.55
CA PRO A 106 -5.40 -15.58 -3.26
C PRO A 106 -6.91 -15.36 -3.37
N ALA A 107 -7.41 -14.70 -4.42
CA ALA A 107 -8.84 -14.47 -4.64
C ALA A 107 -9.61 -15.79 -4.83
N VAL A 108 -9.09 -16.73 -5.61
CA VAL A 108 -9.68 -18.07 -5.78
C VAL A 108 -9.70 -18.83 -4.46
N LEU A 109 -8.61 -18.78 -3.71
CA LEU A 109 -8.55 -19.43 -2.39
C LEU A 109 -9.52 -18.79 -1.39
N ALA A 110 -9.72 -17.47 -1.49
CA ALA A 110 -10.72 -16.74 -0.73
C ALA A 110 -12.17 -17.09 -1.13
N GLY A 111 -12.37 -17.73 -2.28
CA GLY A 111 -13.69 -18.11 -2.80
C GLY A 111 -14.38 -17.01 -3.60
N ILE A 112 -13.61 -16.02 -4.08
CA ILE A 112 -14.10 -14.97 -4.98
C ILE A 112 -14.36 -15.56 -6.36
N ASP A 113 -15.45 -15.19 -7.01
CA ASP A 113 -15.73 -15.54 -8.40
C ASP A 113 -14.83 -14.77 -9.36
N ILE A 114 -13.60 -15.26 -9.49
CA ILE A 114 -12.59 -14.64 -10.32
C ILE A 114 -12.95 -14.67 -11.83
N TRP A 115 -13.80 -15.61 -12.26
CA TRP A 115 -14.23 -15.65 -13.65
C TRP A 115 -15.07 -14.43 -14.02
N THR A 116 -15.95 -14.00 -13.13
CA THR A 116 -16.72 -12.77 -13.30
C THR A 116 -15.78 -11.55 -13.32
N VAL A 117 -14.83 -11.45 -12.39
CA VAL A 117 -13.85 -10.33 -12.36
C VAL A 117 -13.04 -10.28 -13.66
N LEU A 118 -12.50 -11.40 -14.13
CA LEU A 118 -11.71 -11.46 -15.37
C LEU A 118 -12.54 -11.18 -16.63
N LYS A 119 -13.80 -11.62 -16.64
CA LYS A 119 -14.73 -11.33 -17.73
C LYS A 119 -15.05 -9.84 -17.80
N ASP A 120 -15.33 -9.20 -16.66
CA ASP A 120 -15.60 -7.77 -16.59
C ASP A 120 -14.39 -6.95 -17.02
N ALA A 121 -13.19 -7.34 -16.58
CA ALA A 121 -11.92 -6.73 -17.02
C ALA A 121 -11.73 -6.86 -18.55
N SER A 122 -11.97 -8.06 -19.11
CA SER A 122 -11.86 -8.29 -20.55
C SER A 122 -12.88 -7.49 -21.35
N THR A 123 -14.10 -7.36 -20.84
CA THR A 123 -15.17 -6.58 -21.46
C THR A 123 -14.81 -5.09 -21.45
N ALA A 124 -14.36 -4.57 -20.31
CA ALA A 124 -13.92 -3.19 -20.17
C ALA A 124 -12.73 -2.89 -21.10
N LYS A 125 -11.73 -3.76 -21.15
CA LYS A 125 -10.60 -3.64 -22.08
C LYS A 125 -11.05 -3.54 -23.52
N GLY A 126 -12.00 -4.38 -23.97
CA GLY A 126 -12.54 -4.34 -25.32
C GLY A 126 -13.27 -3.03 -25.61
N HIS A 127 -14.01 -2.52 -24.63
CA HIS A 127 -14.69 -1.23 -24.74
C HIS A 127 -13.70 -0.06 -24.86
N PHE A 128 -12.69 -0.01 -23.98
CA PHE A 128 -11.68 1.06 -24.00
C PHE A 128 -10.82 1.06 -25.26
N LEU A 129 -10.53 -0.11 -25.85
CA LEU A 129 -9.85 -0.19 -27.14
C LEU A 129 -10.69 0.33 -28.31
N ALA A 130 -12.01 0.32 -28.18
CA ALA A 130 -12.93 0.83 -29.20
C ALA A 130 -13.32 2.30 -28.97
N PHE A 131 -13.32 2.75 -27.70
CA PHE A 131 -13.76 4.08 -27.25
C PHE A 131 -12.84 4.56 -26.14
N ASP A 132 -11.70 5.10 -26.51
CA ASP A 132 -10.62 5.50 -25.58
C ASP A 132 -10.83 6.88 -24.92
N GLU A 133 -11.81 7.68 -25.38
CA GLU A 133 -12.05 9.05 -24.94
C GLU A 133 -12.16 9.16 -23.42
N VAL A 134 -12.91 8.27 -22.75
CA VAL A 134 -13.10 8.31 -21.29
C VAL A 134 -11.78 8.16 -20.52
N ILE A 135 -10.91 7.25 -20.95
CA ILE A 135 -9.61 7.03 -20.30
C ILE A 135 -8.69 8.22 -20.52
N LEU A 136 -8.68 8.76 -21.76
CA LEU A 136 -7.88 9.93 -22.12
C LEU A 136 -8.34 11.16 -21.35
N ASP A 137 -9.65 11.37 -21.24
CA ASP A 137 -10.24 12.49 -20.51
C ASP A 137 -9.88 12.45 -19.02
N VAL A 138 -9.99 11.28 -18.38
CA VAL A 138 -9.63 11.14 -16.95
C VAL A 138 -8.11 11.27 -16.75
N ALA A 139 -7.29 10.71 -17.64
CA ALA A 139 -5.85 10.88 -17.57
C ALA A 139 -5.43 12.34 -17.76
N TYR A 140 -6.04 13.05 -18.70
CA TYR A 140 -5.85 14.50 -18.90
C TYR A 140 -6.29 15.29 -17.66
N LEU A 141 -7.47 14.99 -17.14
CA LEU A 141 -7.99 15.63 -15.94
C LEU A 141 -7.02 15.50 -14.78
N PHE A 142 -6.45 14.32 -14.55
CA PHE A 142 -5.53 14.06 -13.45
C PHE A 142 -4.12 14.60 -13.71
N SER A 143 -3.67 14.68 -14.96
CA SER A 143 -2.35 15.21 -15.26
C SER A 143 -2.32 16.75 -15.29
N GLU A 144 -3.40 17.40 -15.77
CA GLU A 144 -3.39 18.83 -16.08
C GLU A 144 -4.32 19.67 -15.20
N VAL A 145 -5.43 19.10 -14.71
CA VAL A 145 -6.49 19.87 -14.05
C VAL A 145 -6.55 19.66 -12.54
N ALA A 146 -6.49 18.42 -12.10
CA ALA A 146 -6.71 18.06 -10.70
C ALA A 146 -5.61 18.52 -9.73
N GLY A 147 -4.46 18.98 -10.23
CA GLY A 147 -3.34 19.38 -9.38
C GLY A 147 -2.58 18.19 -8.77
N GLN A 148 -1.86 18.45 -7.67
CA GLN A 148 -1.01 17.44 -7.01
C GLN A 148 -1.82 16.40 -6.25
N TYR A 149 -2.94 16.78 -5.64
CA TYR A 149 -3.74 15.96 -4.74
C TYR A 149 -5.06 15.57 -5.37
N ILE A 150 -5.44 14.31 -5.21
CA ILE A 150 -6.72 13.78 -5.68
C ILE A 150 -7.36 13.04 -4.51
N GLY A 151 -8.53 13.50 -4.07
CA GLY A 151 -9.29 12.88 -3.00
C GLY A 151 -10.05 11.67 -3.52
N PHE A 152 -9.92 10.52 -2.86
CA PHE A 152 -10.64 9.29 -3.20
C PHE A 152 -11.48 8.83 -2.02
N THR A 153 -12.71 8.37 -2.30
CA THR A 153 -13.53 7.66 -1.33
C THR A 153 -14.28 6.51 -1.97
N ASP A 154 -14.21 5.34 -1.37
CA ASP A 154 -15.02 4.18 -1.74
C ASP A 154 -16.09 3.84 -0.69
N HIS A 155 -16.30 4.74 0.27
CA HIS A 155 -17.33 4.57 1.27
C HIS A 155 -18.71 4.47 0.64
N GLY A 156 -19.45 3.41 1.01
CA GLY A 156 -20.77 3.13 0.46
C GLY A 156 -20.80 2.58 -0.98
N SER A 157 -19.63 2.24 -1.54
CA SER A 157 -19.53 1.60 -2.85
C SER A 157 -19.61 0.07 -2.79
N ASP A 158 -19.80 -0.56 -3.96
CA ASP A 158 -19.75 -2.02 -4.11
C ASP A 158 -18.31 -2.57 -4.20
N VAL A 159 -17.30 -1.68 -4.15
CA VAL A 159 -15.87 -2.02 -4.30
C VAL A 159 -15.01 -1.46 -3.14
N PRO A 160 -15.33 -1.78 -1.89
CA PRO A 160 -14.59 -1.25 -0.74
C PRO A 160 -13.12 -1.67 -0.78
N GLY A 161 -12.21 -0.73 -0.46
CA GLY A 161 -10.75 -0.91 -0.51
C GLY A 161 -10.14 -0.63 -1.87
N ILE A 162 -10.93 -0.24 -2.89
CA ILE A 162 -10.39 0.10 -4.21
C ILE A 162 -9.56 1.39 -4.15
N SER A 163 -9.92 2.33 -3.29
CA SER A 163 -9.18 3.58 -3.09
C SER A 163 -7.76 3.33 -2.61
N ASP A 164 -7.55 2.39 -1.69
CA ASP A 164 -6.21 2.00 -1.19
C ASP A 164 -5.32 1.40 -2.29
N TRP A 165 -5.90 0.60 -3.19
CA TRP A 165 -5.16 0.05 -4.31
C TRP A 165 -4.79 1.14 -5.33
N ILE A 166 -5.71 2.06 -5.62
CA ILE A 166 -5.48 3.19 -6.52
C ILE A 166 -4.44 4.15 -5.92
N GLU A 167 -4.44 4.34 -4.60
CA GLU A 167 -3.42 5.11 -3.90
C GLU A 167 -2.02 4.57 -4.23
N GLN A 168 -1.80 3.28 -4.05
CA GLN A 168 -0.54 2.66 -4.42
C GLN A 168 -0.24 2.82 -5.92
N LEU A 169 -1.22 2.50 -6.76
CA LEU A 169 -1.07 2.49 -8.21
C LEU A 169 -0.60 3.85 -8.72
N ILE A 170 -1.26 4.94 -8.33
CA ILE A 170 -0.95 6.29 -8.80
C ILE A 170 0.29 6.86 -8.11
N ALA A 171 0.37 6.81 -6.78
CA ALA A 171 1.47 7.41 -6.03
C ALA A 171 2.83 6.77 -6.36
N GLU A 172 2.90 5.45 -6.40
CA GLU A 172 4.14 4.73 -6.73
C GLU A 172 4.53 4.89 -8.20
N SER A 173 3.55 4.96 -9.11
CA SER A 173 3.82 5.12 -10.54
C SER A 173 4.22 6.53 -10.92
N THR A 174 3.68 7.56 -10.26
CA THR A 174 3.83 8.95 -10.68
C THR A 174 4.76 9.78 -9.81
N GLY A 175 4.99 9.41 -8.54
CA GLY A 175 5.78 10.18 -7.58
C GLY A 175 7.28 10.13 -7.84
N LYS A 176 7.74 10.83 -8.90
CA LYS A 176 9.13 10.81 -9.36
C LYS A 176 9.53 12.19 -9.91
N ASP A 177 10.84 12.47 -9.89
CA ASP A 177 11.43 13.67 -10.50
C ASP A 177 10.80 14.99 -10.03
N GLY A 178 10.36 15.05 -8.77
CA GLY A 178 9.66 16.20 -8.22
C GLY A 178 8.24 16.40 -8.77
N LYS A 179 7.68 15.39 -9.40
CA LYS A 179 6.35 15.38 -10.01
C LYS A 179 5.44 14.34 -9.33
N GLY A 180 4.27 14.15 -9.88
CA GLY A 180 3.35 13.07 -9.50
C GLY A 180 2.03 13.54 -8.95
N ARG A 181 1.19 12.57 -8.65
CA ARG A 181 -0.13 12.75 -8.05
C ARG A 181 -0.19 11.93 -6.77
N LEU A 182 -0.67 12.58 -5.70
CA LEU A 182 -0.88 11.92 -4.41
C LEU A 182 -2.37 11.71 -4.19
N PRO A 183 -2.86 10.48 -4.28
CA PRO A 183 -4.20 10.16 -3.82
C PRO A 183 -4.32 10.36 -2.31
N ILE A 184 -5.44 10.90 -1.88
CA ILE A 184 -5.84 11.06 -0.47
C ILE A 184 -7.05 10.17 -0.26
N VAL A 185 -6.88 9.02 0.36
CA VAL A 185 -7.99 8.13 0.71
C VAL A 185 -8.70 8.69 1.93
N ALA A 186 -10.01 8.91 1.80
CA ALA A 186 -10.83 9.58 2.81
C ALA A 186 -12.15 8.85 3.07
N GLU A 187 -12.72 9.10 4.23
CA GLU A 187 -13.91 8.42 4.75
C GLU A 187 -15.21 8.84 4.05
N SER A 188 -15.18 9.99 3.36
CA SER A 188 -16.33 10.55 2.62
C SER A 188 -15.85 11.57 1.59
N VAL A 189 -16.74 12.02 0.70
CA VAL A 189 -16.45 13.10 -0.25
C VAL A 189 -16.09 14.38 0.50
N ASP A 190 -16.86 14.80 1.50
CA ASP A 190 -16.57 16.00 2.30
C ASP A 190 -15.18 15.94 2.96
N ALA A 191 -14.80 14.75 3.45
CA ALA A 191 -13.48 14.53 4.03
C ALA A 191 -12.37 14.53 2.99
N ALA A 192 -12.67 14.13 1.76
CA ALA A 192 -11.73 14.15 0.62
C ALA A 192 -11.52 15.57 0.07
N GLU A 193 -12.47 16.47 0.23
CA GLU A 193 -12.40 17.87 -0.23
C GLU A 193 -11.47 18.76 0.61
N VAL A 194 -11.03 18.29 1.78
CA VAL A 194 -10.17 19.10 2.66
C VAL A 194 -8.83 19.43 1.98
N GLY A 195 -8.53 20.71 1.86
CA GLY A 195 -7.37 21.20 1.12
C GLY A 195 -7.67 21.42 -0.37
N ASN A 196 -8.92 21.27 -0.78
CA ASN A 196 -9.44 21.53 -2.13
C ASN A 196 -8.84 20.62 -3.22
N PRO A 197 -8.66 19.31 -2.99
CA PRO A 197 -8.30 18.40 -4.07
C PRO A 197 -9.50 18.14 -4.98
N PHE A 198 -9.23 17.70 -6.21
CA PHE A 198 -10.23 17.09 -7.07
C PHE A 198 -10.71 15.78 -6.45
N THR A 199 -12.02 15.53 -6.41
CA THR A 199 -12.59 14.38 -5.71
C THR A 199 -13.12 13.30 -6.63
N VAL A 200 -12.91 12.04 -6.23
CA VAL A 200 -13.38 10.84 -6.93
C VAL A 200 -14.12 9.93 -5.96
N ALA A 201 -15.30 9.47 -6.36
CA ALA A 201 -16.08 8.49 -5.62
C ALA A 201 -16.45 7.29 -6.49
N PHE A 202 -16.66 6.13 -5.84
CA PHE A 202 -17.05 4.87 -6.49
C PHE A 202 -18.54 4.55 -6.28
N SER A 203 -19.30 5.56 -5.94
CA SER A 203 -20.77 5.55 -5.79
C SER A 203 -21.31 6.88 -6.28
N ASP A 204 -22.64 7.03 -6.34
CA ASP A 204 -23.28 8.31 -6.65
C ASP A 204 -23.28 9.22 -5.40
N ALA A 205 -22.11 9.67 -5.01
CA ALA A 205 -21.87 10.43 -3.77
C ALA A 205 -21.66 11.94 -4.01
N GLY A 206 -21.77 12.43 -5.25
CA GLY A 206 -21.66 13.85 -5.58
C GLY A 206 -20.23 14.38 -5.61
N ALA A 207 -19.21 13.51 -5.84
CA ALA A 207 -17.84 13.92 -6.08
C ALA A 207 -17.71 14.60 -7.47
N ASP A 208 -16.57 15.27 -7.72
CA ASP A 208 -16.27 15.85 -9.04
C ASP A 208 -16.28 14.80 -10.14
N LEU A 209 -15.86 13.57 -9.82
CA LEU A 209 -15.92 12.40 -10.70
C LEU A 209 -16.51 11.21 -9.94
N ASN A 210 -17.60 10.62 -10.46
CA ASN A 210 -18.14 9.37 -9.96
C ASN A 210 -17.84 8.25 -10.96
N VAL A 211 -17.13 7.18 -10.51
CA VAL A 211 -16.76 6.01 -11.33
C VAL A 211 -17.46 4.78 -10.79
N ILE A 212 -18.55 4.38 -11.43
CA ILE A 212 -19.36 3.23 -11.03
C ILE A 212 -19.17 2.12 -12.06
N ALA A 213 -18.49 1.05 -11.66
CA ALA A 213 -18.17 -0.06 -12.54
C ALA A 213 -17.94 -1.36 -11.74
N PRO A 214 -17.99 -2.54 -12.37
CA PRO A 214 -17.55 -3.78 -11.75
C PRO A 214 -16.05 -3.76 -11.40
N LEU A 215 -15.65 -4.50 -10.37
CA LEU A 215 -14.26 -4.55 -9.87
C LEU A 215 -13.23 -4.83 -10.99
N GLY A 216 -13.51 -5.79 -11.85
CA GLY A 216 -12.60 -6.12 -12.97
C GLY A 216 -12.38 -4.96 -13.95
N ALA A 217 -13.43 -4.16 -14.19
CA ALA A 217 -13.34 -2.97 -15.03
C ALA A 217 -12.50 -1.88 -14.37
N HIS A 218 -12.63 -1.69 -13.04
CA HIS A 218 -11.80 -0.75 -12.29
C HIS A 218 -10.31 -1.06 -12.42
N PHE A 219 -9.91 -2.34 -12.32
CA PHE A 219 -8.50 -2.70 -12.47
C PHE A 219 -7.93 -2.23 -13.80
N ILE A 220 -8.57 -2.56 -14.91
CA ILE A 220 -8.12 -2.16 -16.26
C ILE A 220 -8.16 -0.64 -16.42
N PHE A 221 -9.24 0.01 -15.97
CA PHE A 221 -9.42 1.45 -16.12
C PHE A 221 -8.29 2.23 -15.42
N TRP A 222 -8.06 1.95 -14.14
CA TRP A 222 -7.07 2.70 -13.35
C TRP A 222 -5.63 2.37 -13.74
N GLU A 223 -5.34 1.13 -14.17
CA GLU A 223 -4.03 0.79 -14.73
C GLU A 223 -3.71 1.62 -15.98
N TRP A 224 -4.67 1.77 -16.88
CA TRP A 224 -4.49 2.56 -18.10
C TRP A 224 -4.44 4.06 -17.83
N VAL A 225 -5.34 4.58 -17.00
CA VAL A 225 -5.30 5.98 -16.56
C VAL A 225 -3.94 6.31 -15.94
N THR A 226 -3.43 5.45 -15.05
CA THR A 226 -2.13 5.66 -14.40
C THR A 226 -0.96 5.65 -15.40
N ALA A 227 -0.97 4.73 -16.35
CA ALA A 227 0.05 4.70 -17.40
C ALA A 227 0.04 5.99 -18.26
N LEU A 228 -1.14 6.50 -18.59
CA LEU A 228 -1.31 7.73 -19.36
C LEU A 228 -0.93 8.98 -18.56
N ILE A 229 -1.24 9.03 -17.25
CA ILE A 229 -0.74 10.09 -16.37
C ILE A 229 0.80 10.10 -16.37
N GLY A 230 1.44 8.93 -16.28
CA GLY A 230 2.89 8.82 -16.39
C GLY A 230 3.43 9.39 -17.70
N ALA A 231 2.79 9.05 -18.82
CA ALA A 231 3.16 9.57 -20.14
C ALA A 231 2.98 11.09 -20.23
N ALA A 232 1.86 11.63 -19.73
CA ALA A 232 1.59 13.07 -19.72
C ALA A 232 2.57 13.86 -18.83
N LEU A 233 2.99 13.27 -17.71
CA LEU A 233 4.00 13.84 -16.80
C LEU A 233 5.44 13.62 -17.28
N GLU A 234 5.63 12.90 -18.41
CA GLU A 234 6.96 12.54 -18.94
C GLU A 234 7.81 11.79 -17.92
N ILE A 235 7.23 10.76 -17.27
CA ILE A 235 7.90 9.86 -16.33
C ILE A 235 7.58 8.41 -16.69
N ASP A 236 8.46 7.47 -16.32
CA ASP A 236 8.20 6.04 -16.46
C ASP A 236 7.28 5.56 -15.32
N PRO A 237 6.00 5.20 -15.59
CA PRO A 237 5.07 4.77 -14.54
C PRO A 237 5.34 3.34 -14.04
N PHE A 238 6.21 2.57 -14.70
CA PHE A 238 6.41 1.14 -14.42
C PHE A 238 7.61 0.84 -13.52
N ASN A 239 8.50 1.80 -13.29
CA ASN A 239 9.65 1.68 -12.40
C ASN A 239 9.39 2.33 -11.01
N GLN A 240 10.30 2.10 -10.04
CA GLN A 240 10.29 2.68 -8.68
C GLN A 240 11.73 2.82 -8.14
N PRO A 241 12.53 3.75 -8.66
CA PRO A 241 13.96 3.83 -8.37
C PRO A 241 14.27 4.07 -6.89
N ASN A 242 13.50 4.91 -6.21
CA ASN A 242 13.76 5.29 -4.81
C ASN A 242 13.36 4.21 -3.80
N VAL A 243 12.52 3.26 -4.18
CA VAL A 243 12.25 2.06 -3.37
C VAL A 243 13.48 1.12 -3.37
N THR A 244 14.15 0.99 -4.51
CA THR A 244 15.38 0.19 -4.61
C THR A 244 16.49 0.76 -3.73
N GLU A 245 16.73 2.06 -3.79
CA GLU A 245 17.69 2.75 -2.93
C GLU A 245 17.43 2.52 -1.43
N ALA A 246 16.17 2.64 -1.00
CA ALA A 246 15.80 2.39 0.39
C ALA A 246 16.05 0.93 0.82
N LYS A 247 15.81 -0.04 -0.06
CA LYS A 247 16.12 -1.46 0.22
C LYS A 247 17.61 -1.71 0.39
N GLU A 248 18.44 -1.10 -0.44
CA GLU A 248 19.91 -1.22 -0.35
C GLU A 248 20.43 -0.64 0.97
N GLN A 249 19.93 0.53 1.39
CA GLN A 249 20.29 1.14 2.66
C GLN A 249 19.86 0.27 3.85
N THR A 250 18.63 -0.26 3.83
CA THR A 250 18.14 -1.16 4.88
C THR A 250 18.99 -2.44 4.98
N LEU A 251 19.33 -3.03 3.82
CA LEU A 251 20.17 -4.23 3.79
C LEU A 251 21.57 -3.94 4.35
N ALA A 252 22.15 -2.79 4.04
CA ALA A 252 23.46 -2.38 4.58
C ALA A 252 23.42 -2.27 6.12
N LEU A 253 22.39 -1.62 6.68
CA LEU A 253 22.20 -1.53 8.13
C LEU A 253 22.01 -2.88 8.82
N LEU A 254 21.24 -3.78 8.20
CA LEU A 254 21.04 -5.14 8.71
C LEU A 254 22.32 -5.96 8.71
N ASN A 255 23.13 -5.86 7.65
CA ASN A 255 24.42 -6.54 7.54
C ASN A 255 25.43 -6.00 8.58
N GLU A 256 25.44 -4.70 8.80
CA GLU A 256 26.24 -4.09 9.85
C GLU A 256 25.80 -4.60 11.24
N TRP A 257 24.51 -4.59 11.53
CA TRP A 257 23.98 -5.11 12.79
C TRP A 257 24.33 -6.60 12.98
N LYS A 258 24.16 -7.43 11.97
CA LYS A 258 24.53 -8.86 12.02
C LYS A 258 26.02 -9.07 12.31
N SER A 259 26.89 -8.21 11.78
CA SER A 259 28.35 -8.37 11.90
C SER A 259 28.91 -7.79 13.21
N THR A 260 28.32 -6.73 13.73
CA THR A 260 28.85 -5.95 14.88
C THR A 260 27.99 -6.04 16.14
N GLY A 261 26.74 -6.51 16.02
CA GLY A 261 25.73 -6.45 17.08
C GLY A 261 25.23 -5.01 17.36
N ARG A 262 25.62 -4.04 16.53
CA ARG A 262 25.25 -2.63 16.66
C ARG A 262 24.87 -2.08 15.30
N THR A 263 24.03 -1.04 15.29
CA THR A 263 23.75 -0.26 14.09
C THR A 263 24.41 1.11 14.21
N THR A 264 24.77 1.73 13.10
CA THR A 264 25.22 3.14 13.03
C THR A 264 24.04 4.11 13.10
N VAL A 265 22.81 3.61 13.10
CA VAL A 265 21.64 4.48 13.30
C VAL A 265 21.81 5.19 14.64
N PRO A 266 21.84 6.53 14.67
CA PRO A 266 21.95 7.27 15.92
C PRO A 266 20.82 6.85 16.86
N HIS A 267 21.16 6.59 18.11
CA HIS A 267 20.13 6.41 19.12
C HIS A 267 19.38 7.75 19.25
N LEU A 268 18.12 7.75 18.86
CA LEU A 268 17.28 8.93 18.98
C LEU A 268 17.05 9.19 20.47
N ILE A 269 17.35 10.41 20.91
CA ILE A 269 17.05 10.85 22.25
C ILE A 269 15.71 11.58 22.18
N PRO A 270 14.69 11.15 22.97
CA PRO A 270 13.42 11.83 22.98
C PRO A 270 13.59 13.28 23.48
N ALA A 271 12.95 14.22 22.82
CA ALA A 271 12.91 15.62 23.22
C ALA A 271 12.04 15.80 24.47
N ALA A 272 11.02 14.95 24.63
CA ALA A 272 10.13 14.94 25.78
C ALA A 272 9.50 13.55 25.96
N THR A 273 8.88 13.34 27.13
CA THR A 273 8.06 12.16 27.43
C THR A 273 6.75 12.62 28.07
N GLU A 274 5.62 12.10 27.57
CA GLU A 274 4.29 12.38 28.11
C GLU A 274 3.56 11.04 28.36
N GLY A 275 3.42 10.65 29.63
CA GLY A 275 2.97 9.30 30.02
C GLY A 275 3.94 8.25 29.49
N ASP A 276 3.44 7.31 28.72
CA ASP A 276 4.24 6.24 28.08
C ASP A 276 4.69 6.59 26.66
N VAL A 277 4.46 7.84 26.21
CA VAL A 277 4.81 8.28 24.85
C VAL A 277 6.11 9.07 24.88
N GLU A 278 7.10 8.59 24.13
CA GLU A 278 8.33 9.32 23.84
C GLU A 278 8.15 10.18 22.57
N ILE A 279 8.56 11.44 22.66
CA ILE A 279 8.42 12.44 21.58
C ILE A 279 9.79 12.70 20.98
N PHE A 280 9.94 12.45 19.69
CA PHE A 280 11.16 12.71 18.92
C PHE A 280 10.90 13.88 17.97
N GLY A 281 11.73 14.90 18.04
CA GLY A 281 11.57 16.13 17.26
C GLY A 281 11.54 17.35 18.15
N ALA A 282 10.58 18.23 17.93
CA ALA A 282 10.42 19.46 18.69
C ALA A 282 9.17 19.42 19.59
N GLY A 283 9.11 20.29 20.59
CA GLY A 283 8.03 20.38 21.56
C GLY A 283 8.29 19.64 22.86
N THR A 284 7.54 19.99 23.91
CA THR A 284 7.66 19.43 25.27
C THR A 284 6.44 18.60 25.69
N SER A 285 5.45 18.48 24.80
CA SER A 285 4.26 17.65 24.94
C SER A 285 3.75 17.21 23.58
N ILE A 286 2.90 16.20 23.51
CA ILE A 286 2.24 15.75 22.27
C ILE A 286 1.53 16.92 21.58
N THR A 287 0.77 17.69 22.34
CA THR A 287 0.04 18.85 21.79
C THR A 287 0.96 19.93 21.22
N GLU A 288 2.04 20.23 21.91
CA GLU A 288 3.00 21.25 21.46
C GLU A 288 3.74 20.76 20.20
N SER A 289 4.19 19.52 20.19
CA SER A 289 4.87 18.89 19.06
C SER A 289 3.98 18.84 17.80
N LEU A 290 2.71 18.49 17.96
CA LEU A 290 1.75 18.53 16.85
C LEU A 290 1.55 19.95 16.32
N ARG A 291 1.40 20.97 17.19
CA ARG A 291 1.29 22.36 16.76
C ARG A 291 2.54 22.82 16.02
N GLU A 292 3.71 22.47 16.53
CA GLU A 292 4.97 22.87 15.92
C GLU A 292 5.16 22.25 14.55
N ILE A 293 4.98 20.92 14.42
CA ILE A 293 5.12 20.25 13.13
C ILE A 293 4.07 20.74 12.12
N ILE A 294 2.83 20.94 12.54
CA ILE A 294 1.76 21.49 11.69
C ILE A 294 2.13 22.90 11.21
N SER A 295 2.77 23.72 12.05
CA SER A 295 3.20 25.07 11.67
C SER A 295 4.28 25.08 10.59
N THR A 296 4.97 23.96 10.37
CA THR A 296 5.99 23.81 9.31
C THR A 296 5.40 23.43 7.95
N VAL A 297 4.12 23.10 7.88
CA VAL A 297 3.47 22.72 6.62
C VAL A 297 3.47 23.89 5.66
N ARG A 298 4.12 23.71 4.53
CA ARG A 298 4.24 24.74 3.48
C ARG A 298 2.89 25.03 2.82
N ASP A 299 2.79 26.19 2.19
CA ASP A 299 1.67 26.46 1.29
C ASP A 299 1.65 25.44 0.16
N GLY A 300 0.47 24.87 -0.12
CA GLY A 300 0.33 23.77 -1.06
C GLY A 300 0.96 22.44 -0.60
N GLY A 301 1.40 22.35 0.67
CA GLY A 301 1.92 21.11 1.25
C GLY A 301 0.85 20.18 1.79
N TYR A 302 1.25 18.98 2.17
CA TYR A 302 0.40 17.93 2.75
C TYR A 302 1.01 17.39 4.04
N ILE A 303 0.18 16.68 4.81
CA ILE A 303 0.60 15.97 6.02
C ILE A 303 0.46 14.46 5.76
N SER A 304 1.44 13.67 6.17
CA SER A 304 1.36 12.20 6.12
C SER A 304 1.58 11.62 7.51
N ILE A 305 0.61 10.85 7.98
CA ILE A 305 0.65 10.10 9.23
C ILE A 305 1.05 8.67 8.91
N MET A 306 2.10 8.18 9.54
CA MET A 306 2.71 6.87 9.30
C MET A 306 2.75 6.08 10.60
N ALA A 307 1.91 5.03 10.73
CA ALA A 307 1.77 4.25 11.95
C ALA A 307 2.31 2.83 11.79
N TYR A 308 3.38 2.49 12.53
CA TYR A 308 3.94 1.13 12.64
C TYR A 308 3.40 0.46 13.90
N LEU A 309 2.14 0.07 13.86
CA LEU A 309 1.38 -0.44 14.99
C LEU A 309 0.45 -1.58 14.54
N ASP A 310 -0.31 -2.14 15.48
CA ASP A 310 -1.33 -3.15 15.18
C ASP A 310 -2.60 -2.49 14.60
N ARG A 311 -2.78 -2.59 13.29
CA ARG A 311 -3.90 -1.93 12.59
C ARG A 311 -5.31 -2.42 13.00
N LYS A 312 -5.43 -3.49 13.79
CA LYS A 312 -6.71 -3.94 14.33
C LYS A 312 -6.95 -3.40 15.73
N ASP A 313 -5.95 -3.53 16.60
CA ASP A 313 -6.07 -3.10 17.99
C ASP A 313 -5.96 -1.57 18.09
N ASP A 314 -5.17 -0.95 17.21
CA ASP A 314 -4.95 0.51 17.15
C ASP A 314 -5.77 1.20 16.04
N ALA A 315 -6.80 0.54 15.48
CA ALA A 315 -7.59 1.04 14.34
C ALA A 315 -8.14 2.47 14.54
N ALA A 316 -8.41 2.87 15.77
CA ALA A 316 -8.90 4.22 16.09
C ALA A 316 -7.92 5.34 15.69
N LEU A 317 -6.63 5.02 15.48
CA LEU A 317 -5.65 6.02 15.02
C LEU A 317 -5.90 6.50 13.58
N GLU A 318 -6.64 5.77 12.77
CA GLU A 318 -7.05 6.23 11.44
C GLU A 318 -7.86 7.53 11.50
N GLU A 319 -8.62 7.74 12.59
CA GLU A 319 -9.38 8.97 12.80
C GLU A 319 -8.49 10.23 12.85
N LEU A 320 -7.21 10.08 13.19
CA LEU A 320 -6.24 11.20 13.17
C LEU A 320 -6.15 11.87 11.81
N ARG A 321 -6.32 11.12 10.70
CA ARG A 321 -6.32 11.68 9.36
C ARG A 321 -7.38 12.80 9.23
N ALA A 322 -8.63 12.47 9.53
CA ALA A 322 -9.74 13.42 9.41
C ALA A 322 -9.63 14.57 10.39
N LEU A 323 -9.20 14.29 11.63
CA LEU A 323 -9.02 15.31 12.67
C LEU A 323 -7.95 16.33 12.28
N ILE A 324 -6.78 15.86 11.83
CA ILE A 324 -5.68 16.75 11.41
C ILE A 324 -6.03 17.49 10.13
N ALA A 325 -6.63 16.83 9.15
CA ALA A 325 -7.10 17.45 7.92
C ALA A 325 -8.07 18.60 8.22
N SER A 326 -9.12 18.33 9.03
CA SER A 326 -10.11 19.35 9.42
C SER A 326 -9.50 20.52 10.21
N ALA A 327 -8.60 20.20 11.14
CA ALA A 327 -7.98 21.24 11.98
C ALA A 327 -7.01 22.14 11.20
N THR A 328 -6.39 21.63 10.14
CA THR A 328 -5.34 22.32 9.38
C THR A 328 -5.80 22.87 8.04
N GLY A 329 -6.89 22.33 7.48
CA GLY A 329 -7.31 22.58 6.10
C GLY A 329 -6.30 22.06 5.07
N LYS A 330 -5.45 21.09 5.43
CA LYS A 330 -4.41 20.54 4.55
C LYS A 330 -4.77 19.11 4.11
N PRO A 331 -4.44 18.73 2.85
CA PRO A 331 -4.51 17.34 2.44
C PRO A 331 -3.71 16.46 3.40
N THR A 332 -4.32 15.40 3.91
CA THR A 332 -3.70 14.54 4.92
C THR A 332 -3.90 13.07 4.56
N THR A 333 -2.80 12.31 4.50
CA THR A 333 -2.82 10.85 4.32
C THR A 333 -2.58 10.14 5.64
N PHE A 334 -3.09 8.92 5.75
CA PHE A 334 -2.75 7.99 6.83
C PHE A 334 -2.30 6.67 6.21
N GLY A 335 -1.24 6.07 6.72
CA GLY A 335 -0.76 4.78 6.25
C GLY A 335 -0.24 3.89 7.36
N TRP A 336 -0.66 2.61 7.36
CA TRP A 336 -0.10 1.59 8.22
C TRP A 336 1.27 1.14 7.70
N GLY A 337 2.26 1.10 8.58
CA GLY A 337 3.60 0.61 8.28
C GLY A 337 3.76 -0.90 8.48
N PRO A 338 4.63 -1.53 7.70
CA PRO A 338 5.47 -0.97 6.63
C PRO A 338 4.75 -0.80 5.28
N ARG A 339 3.47 -1.15 5.16
CA ARG A 339 2.71 -1.16 3.89
C ARG A 339 2.82 0.16 3.11
N PHE A 340 2.68 1.31 3.77
CA PHE A 340 2.76 2.61 3.09
C PHE A 340 4.11 2.85 2.40
N MET A 341 5.21 2.26 2.88
CA MET A 341 6.52 2.37 2.22
C MET A 341 6.52 1.75 0.82
N HIS A 342 5.64 0.77 0.60
CA HIS A 342 5.43 0.07 -0.66
C HIS A 342 4.24 0.63 -1.46
N SER A 343 3.62 1.72 -1.02
CA SER A 343 2.55 2.45 -1.74
C SER A 343 2.95 3.90 -1.98
N THR A 344 2.62 4.80 -1.06
CA THR A 344 2.91 6.23 -1.15
C THR A 344 4.39 6.56 -0.95
N GLY A 345 5.20 5.62 -0.44
CA GLY A 345 6.61 5.84 -0.12
C GLY A 345 7.46 6.33 -1.31
N GLN A 346 7.18 5.90 -2.54
CA GLN A 346 7.85 6.43 -3.73
C GLN A 346 7.54 7.91 -3.92
N PHE A 347 6.28 8.32 -3.78
CA PHE A 347 5.86 9.71 -3.87
C PHE A 347 6.50 10.56 -2.76
N HIS A 348 6.50 10.09 -1.53
CA HIS A 348 7.08 10.80 -0.39
C HIS A 348 8.58 11.07 -0.56
N LYS A 349 9.29 10.21 -1.27
CA LYS A 349 10.74 10.32 -1.50
C LYS A 349 11.10 11.16 -2.72
N ALA A 350 10.30 11.10 -3.77
CA ALA A 350 10.67 11.64 -5.07
C ALA A 350 9.57 12.42 -5.79
N GLY A 351 8.40 12.57 -5.22
CA GLY A 351 7.38 13.51 -5.65
C GLY A 351 7.76 14.95 -5.28
N GLN A 352 6.79 15.86 -5.27
CA GLN A 352 7.03 17.25 -4.87
C GLN A 352 7.51 17.31 -3.40
N PRO A 353 8.60 18.04 -3.08
CA PRO A 353 9.22 18.04 -1.76
C PRO A 353 8.48 19.00 -0.79
N ASN A 354 7.21 18.77 -0.56
CA ASN A 354 6.31 19.62 0.24
C ASN A 354 5.51 18.84 1.31
N GLY A 355 5.90 17.58 1.60
CA GLY A 355 5.31 16.76 2.65
C GLY A 355 5.83 17.12 4.04
N THR A 356 4.94 17.01 5.03
CA THR A 356 5.24 17.04 6.47
C THR A 356 4.83 15.70 7.06
N PHE A 357 5.71 15.06 7.84
CA PHE A 357 5.55 13.67 8.23
C PHE A 357 5.43 13.52 9.75
N ILE A 358 4.42 12.76 10.18
CA ILE A 358 4.21 12.33 11.57
C ILE A 358 4.36 10.81 11.59
N GLN A 359 5.35 10.30 12.31
CA GLN A 359 5.59 8.87 12.42
C GLN A 359 5.28 8.38 13.84
N ILE A 360 4.49 7.30 13.93
CA ILE A 360 4.07 6.68 15.18
C ILE A 360 4.57 5.22 15.16
N PHE A 361 5.29 4.81 16.19
CA PHE A 361 5.84 3.44 16.29
C PHE A 361 6.00 3.02 17.74
N THR A 362 6.09 1.71 18.01
CA THR A 362 6.41 1.10 19.31
C THR A 362 7.86 0.66 19.39
#